data_1c60f415a8b37e9275a49c69bd87f96f
#
_entry.id   1c60f415a8b37e9275a49c69bd87f96f
#
_cell.length_a   1.000
_cell.length_b   1.000
_cell.length_c   1.000
_cell.angle_alpha   90.00
_cell.angle_beta   90.00
_cell.angle_gamma   90.00
#
_symmetry.space_group_name_H-M   'P 1'
#
loop_
_entity.id
_entity.type
_entity.pdbx_description
1 polymer ?
#
loop_
_entity_poly.entity_id
_entity_poly.type
_entity_poly.pdbx_seq_one_letter_code
_entity_poly.pdbx_strand_id
1 'polypeptide(L)'
;ALDSGAAAKITLNNRQINKEEFEASLLLPMKEDGLDEYRKEYNEMLLSKVSGTNNSIYQERYLTVSVHKKNIDEARTYFARVGTDIITHLSKLSSIGEELDAEQRLQIFRDFFRADEPQCFPFDMKAFAKKGSSFKDWICPQSMEFSKDCFKINERFGRVLYMQDYASYVKDDMISELCDFSRNLMLSIDIL
;
A
#
# COMPACT_ATOMS: atom_id res chain seq x y z
N ALA A 1 7.06 -20.76 -12.60
CA ALA A 1 5.68 -20.62 -13.08
C ALA A 1 4.71 -20.90 -11.95
N LEU A 2 3.58 -20.16 -11.89
CA LEU A 2 2.49 -20.43 -10.96
C LEU A 2 1.79 -21.72 -11.38
N ASP A 3 1.29 -22.48 -10.39
CA ASP A 3 0.52 -23.71 -10.64
C ASP A 3 -0.84 -23.36 -11.27
N SER A 4 -1.42 -24.30 -12.03
CA SER A 4 -2.81 -24.17 -12.51
C SER A 4 -3.76 -24.04 -11.32
N GLY A 5 -4.56 -22.99 -11.29
CA GLY A 5 -5.44 -22.64 -10.16
C GLY A 5 -4.83 -21.66 -9.14
N ALA A 6 -3.64 -21.14 -9.41
CA ALA A 6 -3.14 -19.98 -8.69
C ALA A 6 -3.58 -18.71 -9.42
N ALA A 7 -4.05 -17.71 -8.67
CA ALA A 7 -4.36 -16.39 -9.17
C ALA A 7 -3.30 -15.39 -8.71
N ALA A 8 -2.96 -14.44 -9.55
CA ALA A 8 -2.05 -13.35 -9.22
C ALA A 8 -2.79 -12.02 -9.34
N LYS A 9 -2.51 -11.11 -8.41
CA LYS A 9 -3.04 -9.75 -8.43
C LYS A 9 -1.88 -8.78 -8.31
N ILE A 10 -1.80 -7.84 -9.22
CA ILE A 10 -0.89 -6.71 -9.17
C ILE A 10 -1.71 -5.51 -8.67
N THR A 11 -1.23 -4.87 -7.63
CA THR A 11 -1.84 -3.65 -7.09
C THR A 11 -0.83 -2.52 -7.12
N LEU A 12 -1.22 -1.43 -7.77
CA LEU A 12 -0.49 -0.17 -7.78
C LEU A 12 -1.22 0.78 -6.83
N ASN A 13 -0.53 1.26 -5.81
CA ASN A 13 -1.09 2.13 -4.78
C ASN A 13 -0.33 3.46 -4.77
N ASN A 14 -0.96 4.51 -5.26
CA ASN A 14 -0.44 5.86 -5.15
C ASN A 14 -0.91 6.44 -3.83
N ARG A 15 0.03 6.77 -2.97
CA ARG A 15 -0.23 7.32 -1.65
C ARG A 15 0.44 8.68 -1.51
N GLN A 16 -0.29 9.63 -0.98
CA GLN A 16 0.28 10.92 -0.62
C GLN A 16 1.20 10.73 0.59
N ILE A 17 2.43 11.19 0.49
CA ILE A 17 3.39 11.11 1.59
C ILE A 17 2.85 11.97 2.74
N ASN A 18 2.68 11.36 3.90
CA ASN A 18 2.42 12.12 5.12
C ASN A 18 3.70 12.85 5.51
N LYS A 19 3.57 14.17 5.71
CA LYS A 19 4.70 15.03 6.09
C LYS A 19 5.42 14.53 7.35
N GLU A 20 4.66 14.06 8.33
CA GLU A 20 5.20 13.56 9.60
C GLU A 20 6.00 12.25 9.43
N GLU A 21 5.54 11.31 8.58
CA GLU A 21 6.29 10.10 8.27
C GLU A 21 7.57 10.40 7.47
N PHE A 22 7.47 11.33 6.54
CA PHE A 22 8.62 11.78 5.78
C PHE A 22 9.67 12.41 6.71
N GLU A 23 9.25 13.28 7.60
CA GLU A 23 10.13 13.88 8.60
C GLU A 23 10.78 12.82 9.50
N ALA A 24 10.01 11.85 9.98
CA ALA A 24 10.51 10.78 10.83
C ALA A 24 11.48 9.81 10.11
N SER A 25 11.29 9.58 8.80
CA SER A 25 12.05 8.58 8.05
C SER A 25 13.28 9.14 7.31
N LEU A 26 13.26 10.39 6.92
CA LEU A 26 14.28 10.99 6.05
C LEU A 26 15.10 12.11 6.70
N LEU A 27 14.56 12.79 7.71
CA LEU A 27 15.32 13.84 8.38
C LEU A 27 16.40 13.25 9.29
N LEU A 28 17.59 13.83 9.20
CA LEU A 28 18.69 13.46 10.08
C LEU A 28 18.39 13.91 11.51
N PRO A 29 18.41 12.99 12.48
CA PRO A 29 18.21 13.36 13.89
C PRO A 29 19.38 14.22 14.40
N MET A 30 19.10 15.21 15.23
CA MET A 30 20.12 16.00 15.92
C MET A 30 20.84 15.13 16.96
N LYS A 31 22.17 15.25 17.05
CA LYS A 31 23.01 14.38 17.90
C LYS A 31 23.89 15.14 18.90
N GLU A 32 23.85 16.47 18.90
CA GLU A 32 24.67 17.35 19.77
C GLU A 32 26.19 17.08 19.67
N ASP A 33 26.64 16.69 18.47
CA ASP A 33 28.04 16.32 18.18
C ASP A 33 28.83 17.41 17.42
N GLY A 34 28.31 18.64 17.41
CA GLY A 34 28.91 19.78 16.69
C GLY A 34 28.62 19.82 15.19
N LEU A 35 27.89 18.84 14.63
CA LEU A 35 27.50 18.80 13.23
C LEU A 35 26.02 19.11 13.00
N ASP A 36 25.32 19.56 14.01
CA ASP A 36 23.87 19.78 13.97
C ASP A 36 23.48 20.94 13.04
N GLU A 37 24.35 21.92 12.85
CA GLU A 37 24.13 23.01 11.90
C GLU A 37 24.07 22.50 10.46
N TYR A 38 24.95 21.58 10.09
CA TYR A 38 24.93 20.93 8.77
C TYR A 38 23.74 20.00 8.59
N ARG A 39 23.33 19.29 9.65
CA ARG A 39 22.11 18.46 9.62
C ARG A 39 20.88 19.32 9.44
N LYS A 40 20.82 20.47 10.09
CA LYS A 40 19.71 21.41 9.95
C LYS A 40 19.60 21.95 8.53
N GLU A 41 20.70 22.40 7.95
CA GLU A 41 20.75 22.88 6.57
C GLU A 41 20.31 21.79 5.57
N TYR A 42 20.82 20.57 5.74
CA TYR A 42 20.43 19.43 4.93
C TYR A 42 18.94 19.09 5.05
N ASN A 43 18.41 19.08 6.27
CA ASN A 43 17.01 18.85 6.53
C ASN A 43 16.11 19.95 5.93
N GLU A 44 16.51 21.21 6.02
CA GLU A 44 15.82 22.34 5.38
C GLU A 44 15.81 22.20 3.86
N MET A 45 16.91 21.77 3.25
CA MET A 45 16.98 21.47 1.82
C MET A 45 16.01 20.34 1.43
N LEU A 46 15.94 19.26 2.20
CA LEU A 46 14.99 18.16 1.96
C LEU A 46 13.54 18.63 2.06
N LEU A 47 13.21 19.38 3.11
CA LEU A 47 11.86 19.92 3.31
C LEU A 47 11.46 20.89 2.19
N SER A 48 12.39 21.73 1.71
CA SER A 48 12.13 22.65 0.60
C SER A 48 11.81 21.91 -0.71
N LYS A 49 12.50 20.80 -0.98
CA LYS A 49 12.24 19.95 -2.15
C LYS A 49 10.87 19.28 -2.09
N VAL A 50 10.44 18.82 -0.91
CA VAL A 50 9.13 18.19 -0.74
C VAL A 50 8.01 19.22 -0.80
N SER A 51 8.18 20.38 -0.19
CA SER A 51 7.16 21.45 -0.22
C SER A 51 7.03 22.13 -1.59
N GLY A 52 8.09 22.11 -2.40
CA GLY A 52 8.11 22.67 -3.76
C GLY A 52 7.47 21.77 -4.83
N THR A 53 7.34 20.48 -4.57
CA THR A 53 6.62 19.54 -5.43
C THR A 53 5.20 19.37 -4.93
N ASN A 54 4.22 19.97 -5.62
CA ASN A 54 2.79 19.85 -5.31
C ASN A 54 2.28 18.39 -5.34
N ASN A 55 3.13 17.40 -5.60
CA ASN A 55 2.77 16.00 -5.80
C ASN A 55 3.76 15.09 -5.07
N SER A 56 3.79 15.15 -3.74
CA SER A 56 4.50 14.15 -2.94
C SER A 56 3.72 12.84 -2.96
N ILE A 57 3.72 12.15 -4.12
CA ILE A 57 3.09 10.85 -4.26
C ILE A 57 4.17 9.78 -4.24
N TYR A 58 3.97 8.81 -3.38
CA TYR A 58 4.74 7.60 -3.33
C TYR A 58 3.91 6.46 -3.95
N GLN A 59 4.49 5.78 -4.94
CA GLN A 59 3.84 4.65 -5.58
C GLN A 59 4.38 3.34 -5.00
N GLU A 60 3.51 2.60 -4.35
CA GLU A 60 3.76 1.24 -3.87
C GLU A 60 3.22 0.22 -4.87
N ARG A 61 3.93 -0.87 -5.03
CA ARG A 61 3.57 -1.95 -5.94
C ARG A 61 3.52 -3.25 -5.18
N TYR A 62 2.36 -3.88 -5.19
CA TYR A 62 2.13 -5.14 -4.49
C TYR A 62 1.82 -6.25 -5.48
N LEU A 63 2.45 -7.40 -5.29
CA LEU A 63 2.09 -8.64 -5.96
C LEU A 63 1.46 -9.57 -4.93
N THR A 64 0.21 -9.94 -5.14
CA THR A 64 -0.50 -10.90 -4.31
C THR A 64 -0.70 -12.18 -5.09
N VAL A 65 -0.27 -13.31 -4.53
CA VAL A 65 -0.51 -14.65 -5.09
C VAL A 65 -1.50 -15.36 -4.20
N SER A 66 -2.54 -15.91 -4.80
CA SER A 66 -3.57 -16.70 -4.13
C SER A 66 -3.61 -18.11 -4.69
N VAL A 67 -3.75 -19.11 -3.83
CA VAL A 67 -3.83 -20.51 -4.24
C VAL A 67 -4.79 -21.27 -3.31
N HIS A 68 -5.46 -22.26 -3.86
CA HIS A 68 -6.28 -23.18 -3.09
C HIS A 68 -5.49 -24.45 -2.79
N LYS A 69 -5.29 -24.79 -1.50
CA LYS A 69 -4.59 -26.01 -1.06
C LYS A 69 -5.43 -26.75 -0.03
N LYS A 70 -5.19 -28.06 0.12
CA LYS A 70 -5.98 -28.92 1.02
C LYS A 70 -5.74 -28.61 2.50
N ASN A 71 -4.53 -28.23 2.85
CA ASN A 71 -4.12 -27.93 4.21
C ASN A 71 -3.08 -26.81 4.26
N ILE A 72 -2.82 -26.32 5.48
CA ILE A 72 -1.93 -25.19 5.71
C ILE A 72 -0.46 -25.52 5.43
N ASP A 73 -0.02 -26.75 5.63
CA ASP A 73 1.36 -27.15 5.44
C ASP A 73 1.73 -27.23 3.94
N GLU A 74 0.79 -27.71 3.12
CA GLU A 74 0.92 -27.65 1.67
C GLU A 74 0.97 -26.20 1.18
N ALA A 75 0.15 -25.31 1.76
CA ALA A 75 0.16 -23.88 1.43
C ALA A 75 1.48 -23.23 1.82
N ARG A 76 2.00 -23.50 3.01
CA ARG A 76 3.31 -22.97 3.45
C ARG A 76 4.45 -23.40 2.54
N THR A 77 4.50 -24.68 2.19
CA THR A 77 5.52 -25.22 1.27
C THR A 77 5.43 -24.56 -0.10
N TYR A 78 4.22 -24.39 -0.59
CA TYR A 78 3.96 -23.70 -1.87
C TYR A 78 4.45 -22.27 -1.85
N PHE A 79 4.05 -21.49 -0.84
CA PHE A 79 4.42 -20.07 -0.76
C PHE A 79 5.91 -19.87 -0.51
N ALA A 80 6.57 -20.72 0.28
CA ALA A 80 8.01 -20.64 0.47
C ALA A 80 8.78 -20.80 -0.85
N ARG A 81 8.35 -21.74 -1.72
CA ARG A 81 8.93 -21.92 -3.05
C ARG A 81 8.63 -20.73 -3.96
N VAL A 82 7.36 -20.38 -4.10
CA VAL A 82 6.91 -19.31 -5.01
C VAL A 82 7.46 -17.95 -4.60
N GLY A 83 7.53 -17.65 -3.30
CA GLY A 83 8.12 -16.42 -2.79
C GLY A 83 9.60 -16.32 -3.19
N THR A 84 10.40 -17.38 -2.97
CA THR A 84 11.80 -17.42 -3.38
C THR A 84 11.96 -17.23 -4.89
N ASP A 85 11.14 -17.90 -5.69
CA ASP A 85 11.17 -17.78 -7.15
C ASP A 85 10.86 -16.34 -7.61
N ILE A 86 9.82 -15.73 -7.05
CA ILE A 86 9.42 -14.34 -7.37
C ILE A 86 10.53 -13.37 -6.99
N ILE A 87 11.08 -13.43 -5.77
CA ILE A 87 12.17 -12.56 -5.33
C ILE A 87 13.38 -12.71 -6.23
N THR A 88 13.73 -13.94 -6.61
CA THR A 88 14.83 -14.22 -7.53
C THR A 88 14.60 -13.60 -8.91
N HIS A 89 13.38 -13.66 -9.44
CA HIS A 89 13.05 -13.03 -10.73
C HIS A 89 13.06 -11.51 -10.64
N LEU A 90 12.54 -10.92 -9.56
CA LEU A 90 12.59 -9.48 -9.32
C LEU A 90 14.03 -8.98 -9.24
N SER A 91 14.92 -9.72 -8.55
CA SER A 91 16.34 -9.38 -8.47
C SER A 91 17.03 -9.40 -9.84
N LYS A 92 16.68 -10.34 -10.73
CA LYS A 92 17.18 -10.35 -12.13
C LYS A 92 16.72 -9.13 -12.93
N LEU A 93 15.60 -8.53 -12.57
CA LEU A 93 15.10 -7.28 -13.14
C LEU A 93 15.62 -6.03 -12.43
N SER A 94 16.65 -6.18 -11.59
CA SER A 94 17.20 -5.09 -10.76
C SER A 94 16.16 -4.45 -9.83
N SER A 95 15.16 -5.22 -9.45
CA SER A 95 14.10 -4.81 -8.52
C SER A 95 14.25 -5.55 -7.19
N ILE A 96 13.95 -4.87 -6.10
CA ILE A 96 13.97 -5.45 -4.76
C ILE A 96 12.52 -5.81 -4.40
N GLY A 97 12.30 -7.07 -4.01
CA GLY A 97 11.04 -7.56 -3.49
C GLY A 97 11.17 -7.97 -2.03
N GLU A 98 10.16 -7.67 -1.23
CA GLU A 98 10.04 -8.05 0.16
C GLU A 98 8.71 -8.76 0.39
N GLU A 99 8.73 -9.83 1.20
CA GLU A 99 7.50 -10.49 1.62
C GLU A 99 6.86 -9.72 2.78
N LEU A 100 5.60 -9.35 2.61
CA LEU A 100 4.85 -8.66 3.64
C LEU A 100 4.24 -9.65 4.63
N ASP A 101 4.34 -9.32 5.91
CA ASP A 101 3.64 -10.06 6.95
C ASP A 101 2.15 -9.66 7.07
N ALA A 102 1.43 -10.31 7.97
CA ALA A 102 0.01 -10.05 8.17
C ALA A 102 -0.26 -8.65 8.73
N GLU A 103 0.61 -8.13 9.59
CA GLU A 103 0.47 -6.80 10.21
C GLU A 103 0.66 -5.70 9.17
N GLN A 104 1.70 -5.80 8.33
CA GLN A 104 1.94 -4.89 7.20
C GLN A 104 0.77 -4.90 6.21
N ARG A 105 0.22 -6.08 5.90
CA ARG A 105 -0.95 -6.17 5.03
C ARG A 105 -2.20 -5.52 5.64
N LEU A 106 -2.44 -5.67 6.93
CA LEU A 106 -3.54 -5.00 7.62
C LEU A 106 -3.37 -3.49 7.62
N GLN A 107 -2.14 -3.00 7.74
CA GLN A 107 -1.83 -1.58 7.64
C GLN A 107 -2.21 -1.01 6.25
N ILE A 108 -1.89 -1.71 5.16
CA ILE A 108 -2.27 -1.30 3.80
C ILE A 108 -3.80 -1.16 3.67
N PHE A 109 -4.56 -2.13 4.19
CA PHE A 109 -6.01 -2.05 4.18
C PHE A 109 -6.55 -0.88 5.01
N ARG A 110 -5.97 -0.66 6.18
CA ARG A 110 -6.33 0.47 7.02
C ARG A 110 -6.11 1.81 6.31
N ASP A 111 -4.94 1.98 5.72
CA ASP A 111 -4.58 3.21 5.00
C ASP A 111 -5.52 3.48 3.82
N PHE A 112 -6.03 2.43 3.18
CA PHE A 112 -7.03 2.55 2.13
C PHE A 112 -8.41 2.97 2.68
N PHE A 113 -8.92 2.27 3.70
CA PHE A 113 -10.27 2.51 4.23
C PHE A 113 -10.36 3.70 5.17
N ARG A 114 -9.26 4.09 5.81
CA ARG A 114 -9.16 5.18 6.79
C ARG A 114 -8.17 6.25 6.36
N ALA A 115 -8.13 6.56 5.08
CA ALA A 115 -7.18 7.49 4.49
C ALA A 115 -7.21 8.92 5.08
N ASP A 116 -8.26 9.28 5.79
CA ASP A 116 -8.42 10.59 6.46
C ASP A 116 -7.94 10.61 7.91
N GLU A 117 -7.67 9.44 8.46
CA GLU A 117 -7.24 9.34 9.84
C GLU A 117 -5.71 9.47 9.93
N PRO A 118 -5.20 10.17 10.96
CA PRO A 118 -3.77 10.21 11.19
C PRO A 118 -3.24 8.78 11.32
N GLN A 119 -2.07 8.55 10.79
CA GLN A 119 -1.44 7.24 10.91
C GLN A 119 -1.22 6.93 12.38
N CYS A 120 -1.82 5.85 12.83
CA CYS A 120 -1.56 5.33 14.15
C CYS A 120 -0.31 4.46 14.11
N PHE A 121 0.28 4.26 15.28
CA PHE A 121 1.40 3.34 15.51
C PHE A 121 1.19 1.99 14.80
N PRO A 122 2.29 1.27 14.48
CA PRO A 122 2.19 -0.02 13.85
C PRO A 122 1.23 -0.93 14.61
N PHE A 123 0.42 -1.68 13.87
CA PHE A 123 -0.56 -2.59 14.42
C PHE A 123 0.15 -3.74 15.15
N ASP A 124 -0.14 -3.93 16.42
CA ASP A 124 0.30 -5.09 17.18
C ASP A 124 -0.87 -6.07 17.38
N MET A 125 -0.87 -7.14 16.60
CA MET A 125 -1.90 -8.18 16.62
C MET A 125 -2.04 -8.82 18.01
N LYS A 126 -0.93 -8.99 18.75
CA LYS A 126 -0.95 -9.61 20.08
C LYS A 126 -1.59 -8.68 21.13
N ALA A 127 -1.28 -7.39 21.08
CA ALA A 127 -1.90 -6.40 21.96
C ALA A 127 -3.40 -6.25 21.67
N PHE A 128 -3.80 -6.30 20.39
CA PHE A 128 -5.19 -6.22 19.97
C PHE A 128 -6.00 -7.46 20.41
N ALA A 129 -5.44 -8.65 20.22
CA ALA A 129 -6.07 -9.90 20.65
C ALA A 129 -6.27 -9.95 22.18
N LYS A 130 -5.32 -9.46 22.96
CA LYS A 130 -5.43 -9.36 24.42
C LYS A 130 -6.58 -8.44 24.87
N LYS A 131 -6.91 -7.41 24.10
CA LYS A 131 -8.04 -6.49 24.37
C LYS A 131 -9.39 -7.07 23.94
N GLY A 132 -9.43 -8.24 23.31
CA GLY A 132 -10.64 -8.84 22.76
C GLY A 132 -11.18 -8.12 21.50
N SER A 133 -10.40 -7.22 20.92
CA SER A 133 -10.76 -6.48 19.70
C SER A 133 -10.48 -7.32 18.45
N SER A 134 -11.30 -7.14 17.42
CA SER A 134 -11.09 -7.78 16.13
C SER A 134 -10.18 -6.92 15.24
N PHE A 135 -9.33 -7.56 14.42
CA PHE A 135 -8.56 -6.84 13.41
C PHE A 135 -9.46 -6.06 12.43
N LYS A 136 -10.71 -6.45 12.28
CA LYS A 136 -11.72 -5.71 11.49
C LYS A 136 -11.99 -4.32 12.05
N ASP A 137 -11.99 -4.18 13.38
CA ASP A 137 -12.21 -2.89 14.05
C ASP A 137 -11.05 -1.91 13.77
N TRP A 138 -9.86 -2.47 13.47
CA TRP A 138 -8.70 -1.68 13.05
C TRP A 138 -8.82 -1.15 11.62
N ILE A 139 -9.34 -1.97 10.71
CA ILE A 139 -9.41 -1.67 9.27
C ILE A 139 -10.67 -0.88 8.93
N CYS A 140 -11.82 -1.26 9.49
CA CYS A 140 -13.11 -0.69 9.11
C CYS A 140 -13.19 0.80 9.47
N PRO A 141 -13.75 1.63 8.59
CA PRO A 141 -14.06 3.02 8.91
C PRO A 141 -15.09 3.11 10.03
N GLN A 142 -15.14 4.27 10.69
CA GLN A 142 -16.06 4.47 11.82
C GLN A 142 -17.51 4.52 11.39
N SER A 143 -17.80 5.03 10.20
CA SER A 143 -19.15 5.08 9.64
C SER A 143 -19.16 4.75 8.15
N MET A 144 -20.21 4.06 7.74
CA MET A 144 -20.53 3.80 6.33
C MET A 144 -22.03 4.04 6.14
N GLU A 145 -22.36 4.93 5.22
CA GLU A 145 -23.74 5.23 4.83
C GLU A 145 -23.91 4.97 3.34
N PHE A 146 -24.97 4.29 2.96
CA PHE A 146 -25.24 3.95 1.56
C PHE A 146 -26.54 4.62 1.10
N SER A 147 -26.47 5.35 0.00
CA SER A 147 -27.59 5.99 -0.66
C SER A 147 -27.77 5.40 -2.06
N LYS A 148 -28.81 5.83 -2.77
CA LYS A 148 -29.10 5.32 -4.11
C LYS A 148 -27.98 5.63 -5.13
N ASP A 149 -27.38 6.80 -5.05
CA ASP A 149 -26.44 7.32 -6.05
C ASP A 149 -25.00 7.49 -5.53
N CYS A 150 -24.79 7.37 -4.23
CA CYS A 150 -23.50 7.52 -3.60
C CYS A 150 -23.42 6.76 -2.28
N PHE A 151 -22.21 6.61 -1.77
CA PHE A 151 -21.96 6.15 -0.41
C PHE A 151 -21.10 7.18 0.32
N LYS A 152 -21.18 7.19 1.64
CA LYS A 152 -20.32 8.01 2.49
C LYS A 152 -19.51 7.08 3.39
N ILE A 153 -18.21 7.30 3.45
CA ILE A 153 -17.29 6.63 4.36
C ILE A 153 -16.63 7.71 5.20
N ASN A 154 -16.90 7.70 6.51
CA ASN A 154 -16.56 8.81 7.40
C ASN A 154 -17.08 10.14 6.81
N GLU A 155 -16.19 11.08 6.50
CA GLU A 155 -16.55 12.37 5.90
C GLU A 155 -16.41 12.41 4.37
N ARG A 156 -16.04 11.29 3.73
CA ARG A 156 -15.84 11.22 2.27
C ARG A 156 -17.04 10.64 1.55
N PHE A 157 -17.42 11.29 0.46
CA PHE A 157 -18.42 10.77 -0.45
C PHE A 157 -17.74 9.98 -1.57
N GLY A 158 -18.31 8.82 -1.89
CA GLY A 158 -17.86 7.97 -2.97
C GLY A 158 -19.00 7.65 -3.93
N ARG A 159 -18.63 7.34 -5.18
CA ARG A 159 -19.55 6.89 -6.20
C ARG A 159 -18.91 5.73 -6.95
N VAL A 160 -19.70 4.70 -7.22
CA VAL A 160 -19.28 3.59 -8.08
C VAL A 160 -19.60 3.95 -9.53
N LEU A 161 -18.59 3.86 -10.39
CA LEU A 161 -18.74 3.98 -11.83
C LEU A 161 -18.54 2.59 -12.45
N TYR A 162 -19.41 2.22 -13.34
CA TYR A 162 -19.35 0.97 -14.09
C TYR A 162 -19.04 1.28 -15.55
N MET A 163 -18.00 0.63 -16.07
CA MET A 163 -17.69 0.69 -17.49
C MET A 163 -18.49 -0.39 -18.21
N GLN A 164 -19.33 0.00 -19.13
CA GLN A 164 -20.20 -0.91 -19.89
C GLN A 164 -19.48 -1.54 -21.07
N ASP A 165 -18.65 -0.77 -21.76
CA ASP A 165 -17.89 -1.21 -22.91
C ASP A 165 -16.39 -1.11 -22.63
N TYR A 166 -15.67 -2.15 -22.97
CA TYR A 166 -14.22 -2.24 -22.79
C TYR A 166 -13.52 -2.23 -24.15
N ALA A 167 -12.35 -1.60 -24.18
CA ALA A 167 -11.45 -1.79 -25.31
C ALA A 167 -11.01 -3.26 -25.38
N SER A 168 -10.81 -3.77 -26.58
CA SER A 168 -10.39 -5.17 -26.79
C SER A 168 -8.98 -5.47 -26.30
N TYR A 169 -8.21 -4.46 -25.93
CA TYR A 169 -6.87 -4.57 -25.36
C TYR A 169 -6.58 -3.38 -24.45
N VAL A 170 -5.72 -3.62 -23.45
CA VAL A 170 -5.20 -2.59 -22.56
C VAL A 170 -3.72 -2.40 -22.89
N LYS A 171 -3.30 -1.15 -23.14
CA LYS A 171 -1.91 -0.78 -23.37
C LYS A 171 -1.26 -0.33 -22.04
N ASP A 172 0.04 -0.49 -21.95
CA ASP A 172 0.83 -0.01 -20.80
C ASP A 172 0.70 1.51 -20.60
N ASP A 173 0.59 2.27 -21.69
CA ASP A 173 0.38 3.71 -21.64
C ASP A 173 -0.90 4.09 -20.89
N MET A 174 -1.99 3.34 -21.08
CA MET A 174 -3.26 3.58 -20.38
C MET A 174 -3.13 3.37 -18.88
N ILE A 175 -2.36 2.36 -18.46
CA ILE A 175 -2.08 2.09 -17.05
C ILE A 175 -1.19 3.21 -16.48
N SER A 176 -0.19 3.65 -17.23
CA SER A 176 0.70 4.74 -16.84
C SER A 176 -0.06 6.05 -16.67
N GLU A 177 -0.94 6.40 -17.61
CA GLU A 177 -1.79 7.58 -17.53
C GLU A 177 -2.73 7.53 -16.31
N LEU A 178 -3.34 6.36 -16.04
CA LEU A 178 -4.18 6.18 -14.86
C LEU A 178 -3.37 6.32 -13.54
N CYS A 179 -2.11 5.92 -13.54
CA CYS A 179 -1.25 6.00 -12.36
C CYS A 179 -0.60 7.37 -12.17
N ASP A 180 -0.61 8.24 -13.17
CA ASP A 180 -0.04 9.60 -13.11
C ASP A 180 -0.98 10.62 -12.44
N PHE A 181 -2.00 10.16 -11.74
CA PHE A 181 -2.86 11.03 -10.96
C PHE A 181 -2.16 11.55 -9.70
N SER A 182 -2.22 12.86 -9.50
CA SER A 182 -1.68 13.57 -8.34
C SER A 182 -2.48 13.34 -7.04
N ARG A 183 -3.18 12.22 -6.90
CA ARG A 183 -4.05 11.90 -5.75
C ARG A 183 -3.91 10.44 -5.37
N ASN A 184 -4.44 10.08 -4.21
CA ASN A 184 -4.51 8.69 -3.79
C ASN A 184 -5.31 7.87 -4.81
N LEU A 185 -4.67 6.83 -5.32
CA LEU A 185 -5.25 5.90 -6.30
C LEU A 185 -4.82 4.49 -5.93
N MET A 186 -5.75 3.56 -5.97
CA MET A 186 -5.42 2.13 -5.92
C MET A 186 -5.97 1.46 -7.17
N LEU A 187 -5.07 0.95 -8.01
CA LEU A 187 -5.39 0.18 -9.22
C LEU A 187 -5.04 -1.29 -8.97
N SER A 188 -5.99 -2.18 -9.20
CA SER A 188 -5.76 -3.63 -9.11
C SER A 188 -5.98 -4.29 -10.46
N ILE A 189 -5.05 -5.17 -10.85
CA ILE A 189 -5.09 -5.99 -12.05
C ILE A 189 -5.07 -7.45 -11.61
N ASP A 190 -6.17 -8.16 -11.86
CA ASP A 190 -6.29 -9.59 -11.56
C ASP A 190 -5.92 -10.42 -12.78
N ILE A 191 -5.03 -11.40 -12.57
CA ILE A 191 -4.59 -12.38 -13.56
C ILE A 191 -5.10 -13.74 -13.10
N LEU A 192 -6.06 -14.29 -13.82
CA LEU A 192 -6.73 -15.55 -13.52
C LEU A 192 -6.18 -16.69 -14.37
#